data_bd62b70b472292bd0e1cb7ff3f110d64
#
_entry.id   bd62b70b472292bd0e1cb7ff3f110d64
#
_cell.length_a   1.000
_cell.length_b   1.000
_cell.length_c   1.000
_cell.angle_alpha   90.00
_cell.angle_beta   90.00
_cell.angle_gamma   90.00
#
_symmetry.space_group_name_H-M   'P 1'
#
loop_
_entity.id
_entity.type
_entity.pdbx_description
1 polymer ?
#
loop_
_entity_poly.entity_id
_entity_poly.type
_entity_poly.pdbx_seq_one_letter_code
_entity_poly.pdbx_strand_id
1 'polypeptide(L)'
;MSKTNKSAIILIQTEIGAESKVLDELMKIPEVKEAYIVYGTYDIVVKIESDTLEKIREIVTNRIRKLPDIRTTVTMIVVEGRTK
;
A
#
# COMPACT_ATOMS: atom_id res chain seq x y z
N MET A 1 3.54 -16.22 -20.31
CA MET A 1 3.35 -16.73 -19.21
C MET A 1 3.48 -15.85 -18.04
N SER A 2 2.76 -16.06 -17.18
CA SER A 2 2.73 -15.13 -16.16
C SER A 2 3.78 -15.42 -15.16
N LYS A 3 4.31 -14.45 -14.54
CA LYS A 3 5.11 -14.62 -13.46
C LYS A 3 4.31 -14.48 -12.26
N THR A 4 4.67 -15.17 -11.23
CA THR A 4 4.01 -15.10 -9.97
C THR A 4 4.57 -13.94 -9.20
N ASN A 5 3.81 -12.90 -9.09
CA ASN A 5 4.20 -11.76 -8.26
C ASN A 5 3.70 -11.92 -6.86
N LYS A 6 4.39 -11.31 -5.93
CA LYS A 6 3.93 -11.22 -4.56
C LYS A 6 3.13 -9.95 -4.41
N SER A 7 2.12 -9.97 -3.54
CA SER A 7 1.27 -8.80 -3.29
C SER A 7 1.11 -8.57 -1.82
N ALA A 8 0.81 -7.34 -1.48
CA ALA A 8 0.47 -6.99 -0.10
C ALA A 8 -0.62 -5.93 -0.12
N ILE A 9 -1.46 -5.99 0.89
CA ILE A 9 -2.47 -4.97 1.14
C ILE A 9 -1.98 -4.18 2.35
N ILE A 10 -1.96 -2.87 2.23
CA ILE A 10 -1.50 -2.03 3.32
C ILE A 10 -2.63 -1.11 3.74
N LEU A 11 -2.93 -1.11 5.01
CA LEU A 11 -3.94 -0.23 5.59
C LEU A 11 -3.21 0.93 6.24
N ILE A 12 -3.63 2.14 5.93
CA ILE A 12 -2.93 3.34 6.37
C ILE A 12 -3.86 4.27 7.11
N GLN A 13 -3.38 4.80 8.24
CA GLN A 13 -4.04 5.90 8.90
C GLN A 13 -3.22 7.15 8.67
N THR A 14 -3.88 8.22 8.25
CA THR A 14 -3.20 9.48 7.95
C THR A 14 -3.62 10.54 8.95
N GLU A 15 -2.90 11.66 8.92
CA GLU A 15 -3.34 12.84 9.64
C GLU A 15 -4.64 13.34 9.02
N ILE A 16 -5.49 13.94 9.83
CA ILE A 16 -6.78 14.41 9.38
C ILE A 16 -6.59 15.44 8.27
N GLY A 17 -7.30 15.22 7.17
CA GLY A 17 -7.25 16.13 6.04
C GLY A 17 -6.12 15.86 5.06
N ALA A 18 -5.26 14.87 5.34
CA ALA A 18 -4.11 14.60 4.48
C ALA A 18 -4.34 13.44 3.52
N GLU A 19 -5.54 12.88 3.48
CA GLU A 19 -5.78 11.67 2.71
C GLU A 19 -5.45 11.81 1.23
N SER A 20 -5.93 12.88 0.61
CA SER A 20 -5.70 13.05 -0.83
C SER A 20 -4.23 13.27 -1.16
N LYS A 21 -3.55 14.00 -0.31
CA LYS A 21 -2.13 14.26 -0.51
C LYS A 21 -1.33 12.97 -0.40
N VAL A 22 -1.65 12.15 0.60
CA VAL A 22 -0.97 10.87 0.76
C VAL A 22 -1.29 9.95 -0.41
N LEU A 23 -2.55 9.95 -0.86
CA LEU A 23 -2.93 9.14 -2.01
C LEU A 23 -2.09 9.51 -3.24
N ASP A 24 -1.94 10.81 -3.49
CA ASP A 24 -1.14 11.26 -4.63
C ASP A 24 0.29 10.78 -4.53
N GLU A 25 0.87 10.84 -3.34
CA GLU A 25 2.25 10.40 -3.15
C GLU A 25 2.39 8.89 -3.33
N LEU A 26 1.41 8.13 -2.85
CA LEU A 26 1.44 6.69 -3.02
C LEU A 26 1.43 6.30 -4.50
N MET A 27 0.66 7.00 -5.30
CA MET A 27 0.56 6.66 -6.71
C MET A 27 1.83 6.96 -7.49
N LYS A 28 2.78 7.65 -6.91
CA LYS A 28 4.07 7.86 -7.54
C LYS A 28 5.01 6.67 -7.36
N ILE A 29 4.66 5.74 -6.51
CA ILE A 29 5.48 4.55 -6.27
C ILE A 29 5.10 3.51 -7.33
N PRO A 30 6.06 3.06 -8.15
CA PRO A 30 5.72 2.17 -9.28
C PRO A 30 5.04 0.87 -8.87
N GLU A 31 5.38 0.34 -7.71
CA GLU A 31 4.83 -0.93 -7.27
C GLU A 31 3.42 -0.82 -6.72
N VAL A 32 2.92 0.40 -6.51
CA VAL A 32 1.55 0.59 -6.05
C VAL A 32 0.62 0.39 -7.23
N LYS A 33 -0.26 -0.60 -7.13
CA LYS A 33 -1.18 -0.94 -8.22
C LYS A 33 -2.54 -0.31 -8.03
N GLU A 34 -2.98 -0.20 -6.78
CA GLU A 34 -4.27 0.37 -6.46
C GLU A 34 -4.17 1.07 -5.12
N ALA A 35 -4.88 2.15 -4.98
CA ALA A 35 -4.94 2.83 -3.70
C ALA A 35 -6.29 3.52 -3.61
N TYR A 36 -6.91 3.44 -2.45
CA TYR A 36 -8.27 3.93 -2.23
C TYR A 36 -8.34 4.68 -0.92
N ILE A 37 -9.00 5.83 -0.95
CA ILE A 37 -9.41 6.49 0.28
C ILE A 37 -10.71 5.85 0.69
N VAL A 38 -10.79 5.38 1.93
CA VAL A 38 -11.95 4.65 2.41
C VAL A 38 -12.49 5.36 3.65
N TYR A 39 -13.68 4.95 4.04
CA TYR A 39 -14.33 5.53 5.20
C TYR A 39 -14.43 4.43 6.25
N GLY A 40 -13.70 4.55 7.32
CA GLY A 40 -13.69 3.53 8.37
C GLY A 40 -12.53 3.72 9.31
N THR A 41 -12.12 2.62 9.93
CA THR A 41 -11.04 2.64 10.90
C THR A 41 -9.73 3.12 10.29
N TYR A 42 -9.49 2.75 9.03
CA TYR A 42 -8.32 3.21 8.31
C TYR A 42 -8.76 4.17 7.25
N ASP A 43 -7.83 4.96 6.76
CA ASP A 43 -8.13 6.03 5.81
C ASP A 43 -7.82 5.64 4.38
N ILE A 44 -6.81 4.81 4.18
CA ILE A 44 -6.39 4.44 2.84
C ILE A 44 -6.08 2.95 2.80
N VAL A 45 -6.47 2.31 1.69
CA VAL A 45 -6.13 0.91 1.42
C VAL A 45 -5.28 0.90 0.17
N VAL A 46 -4.13 0.24 0.23
CA VAL A 46 -3.18 0.22 -0.87
C VAL A 46 -2.85 -1.21 -1.22
N LYS A 47 -2.76 -1.50 -2.51
CA LYS A 47 -2.26 -2.79 -2.97
C LYS A 47 -0.95 -2.57 -3.69
N ILE A 48 0.09 -3.29 -3.27
CA ILE A 48 1.37 -3.24 -3.95
C ILE A 48 1.74 -4.62 -4.45
N GLU A 49 2.52 -4.66 -5.50
CA GLU A 49 2.99 -5.91 -6.09
C GLU A 49 4.46 -5.79 -6.42
N SER A 50 5.17 -6.88 -6.20
CA SER A 50 6.57 -6.96 -6.60
C SER A 50 6.94 -8.42 -6.78
N ASP A 51 8.13 -8.68 -7.28
CA ASP A 51 8.53 -10.05 -7.55
C ASP A 51 9.00 -10.79 -6.31
N THR A 52 9.33 -10.10 -5.22
CA THR A 52 9.76 -10.78 -4.00
C THR A 52 9.15 -10.12 -2.77
N LEU A 53 9.05 -10.90 -1.69
CA LEU A 53 8.58 -10.35 -0.42
C LEU A 53 9.56 -9.37 0.17
N GLU A 54 10.83 -9.58 -0.08
CA GLU A 54 11.85 -8.68 0.38
C GLU A 54 11.68 -7.30 -0.19
N LYS A 55 11.39 -7.23 -1.49
CA LYS A 55 11.16 -5.99 -2.16
C LYS A 55 9.91 -5.29 -1.61
N ILE A 56 8.86 -6.05 -1.35
CA ILE A 56 7.65 -5.50 -0.77
C ILE A 56 7.96 -4.87 0.59
N ARG A 57 8.73 -5.58 1.41
CA ARG A 57 9.09 -5.08 2.72
C ARG A 57 9.90 -3.80 2.62
N GLU A 58 10.81 -3.75 1.66
CA GLU A 58 11.62 -2.57 1.42
C GLU A 58 10.77 -1.38 1.01
N ILE A 59 9.80 -1.59 0.11
CA ILE A 59 8.92 -0.54 -0.35
C ILE A 59 8.12 0.04 0.82
N VAL A 60 7.58 -0.83 1.66
CA VAL A 60 6.81 -0.36 2.81
C VAL A 60 7.68 0.45 3.75
N THR A 61 8.85 -0.08 4.09
CA THR A 61 9.70 0.54 5.09
C THR A 61 10.35 1.82 4.57
N ASN A 62 10.84 1.80 3.34
CA ASN A 62 11.66 2.89 2.82
C ASN A 62 10.91 3.89 1.96
N ARG A 63 9.72 3.55 1.50
CA ARG A 63 8.95 4.44 0.66
C ARG A 63 7.65 4.86 1.33
N ILE A 64 6.82 3.89 1.70
CA ILE A 64 5.49 4.22 2.22
C ILE A 64 5.56 4.84 3.60
N ARG A 65 6.28 4.20 4.51
CA ARG A 65 6.33 4.70 5.88
C ARG A 65 7.11 5.99 6.04
N LYS A 66 7.84 6.38 4.99
CA LYS A 66 8.57 7.64 5.02
C LYS A 66 7.77 8.83 4.51
N LEU A 67 6.59 8.58 3.97
CA LEU A 67 5.75 9.68 3.50
C LEU A 67 5.28 10.52 4.68
N PRO A 68 5.21 11.84 4.50
CA PRO A 68 4.69 12.69 5.57
C PRO A 68 3.21 12.42 5.78
N ASP A 69 2.73 12.71 6.97
CA ASP A 69 1.32 12.64 7.32
C ASP A 69 0.78 11.22 7.46
N ILE A 70 1.64 10.22 7.47
CA ILE A 70 1.22 8.86 7.76
C ILE A 70 1.41 8.59 9.24
N ARG A 71 0.34 8.14 9.90
CA ARG A 71 0.37 7.86 11.32
C ARG A 71 0.66 6.41 11.62
N THR A 72 -0.02 5.51 10.90
CA THR A 72 0.05 4.08 11.19
C THR A 72 -0.09 3.30 9.90
N THR A 73 0.64 2.21 9.78
CA THR A 73 0.49 1.29 8.66
C THR A 73 0.37 -0.13 9.18
N VAL A 74 -0.46 -0.92 8.51
CA VAL A 74 -0.59 -2.35 8.76
C VAL A 74 -0.38 -3.05 7.43
N THR A 75 0.59 -3.93 7.36
CA THR A 75 0.91 -4.64 6.12
C THR A 75 0.41 -6.07 6.20
N MET A 76 -0.34 -6.48 5.19
CA MET A 76 -0.86 -7.84 5.10
C MET A 76 -0.38 -8.46 3.81
N ILE A 77 0.41 -9.52 3.92
CA ILE A 77 0.92 -10.21 2.73
C ILE A 77 -0.18 -11.12 2.20
N VAL A 78 -0.45 -11.01 0.90
CA VAL A 78 -1.48 -11.84 0.29
C VAL A 78 -0.94 -13.25 0.10
N VAL A 79 -1.65 -14.21 0.66
CA VAL A 79 -1.28 -15.62 0.52
C VAL A 79 -2.02 -16.23 -0.67
N GLU A 80 -3.28 -15.89 -0.82
CA GLU A 80 -4.10 -16.44 -1.88
C GLU A 80 -5.25 -15.50 -2.15
N GLY A 81 -5.60 -15.30 -3.42
CA GLY A 81 -6.72 -14.44 -3.76
C GLY A 81 -7.46 -15.00 -4.95
N ARG A 82 -8.68 -14.53 -5.13
CA ARG A 82 -9.51 -14.91 -6.26
C ARG A 82 -10.33 -13.72 -6.69
N THR A 83 -10.58 -13.66 -7.99
CA THR A 83 -11.46 -12.61 -8.53
C THR A 83 -12.48 -13.27 -9.45
N LYS A 84 -13.56 -12.57 -9.69
CA LYS A 84 -14.60 -13.04 -10.61
C LYS A 84 -14.69 -12.17 -11.82
#